data_b37eb8227f9877922a2ef5e45e095f22
#
_entry.id   b37eb8227f9877922a2ef5e45e095f22
#
_cell.length_a   1.000
_cell.length_b   1.000
_cell.length_c   1.000
_cell.angle_alpha   90.00
_cell.angle_beta   90.00
_cell.angle_gamma   90.00
#
_symmetry.space_group_name_H-M   'P 1'
#
loop_
_entity.id
_entity.type
_entity.pdbx_description
1 polymer ?
#
loop_
_entity_poly.entity_id
_entity_poly.type
_entity_poly.pdbx_seq_one_letter_code
_entity_poly.pdbx_strand_id
1 'polypeptide(L)'
;METIRSRHNELIRRFRMLGADGDFRREQGEFIGAGQKLLDEAEKAGADVTMVLGTQPVSGRPCRIVTPELLDYVSPLKNSPGPVFSVRMRPAAESKPRRAIVLENVQDPGNVGTVLRTADALGVELVVLCGACADPFGPKAARASMGAVFRQNVVSVPVEGLERALGGLPLYGAALSPAAQDIRTVSGRDIAVAVGNEGRGLTAELLERCAGQVIIPMRPQAESLNAAVAAALCMWELVR
;
A
#
# COMPACT_ATOMS: atom_id res chain seq x y z
N MET A 1 -14.38 -24.54 22.12
CA MET A 1 -13.74 -23.22 22.10
C MET A 1 -14.76 -22.20 22.57
N GLU A 2 -14.45 -21.42 23.62
CA GLU A 2 -15.40 -20.46 24.19
C GLU A 2 -15.63 -19.28 23.25
N THR A 3 -16.88 -18.85 23.10
CA THR A 3 -17.25 -17.73 22.21
C THR A 3 -17.08 -16.41 22.95
N ILE A 4 -16.30 -15.48 22.39
CA ILE A 4 -16.18 -14.11 22.94
C ILE A 4 -17.46 -13.34 22.65
N ARG A 5 -18.01 -12.71 23.71
CA ARG A 5 -19.30 -11.96 23.64
C ARG A 5 -19.18 -10.51 24.08
N SER A 6 -18.02 -10.09 24.62
CA SER A 6 -17.86 -8.77 25.21
C SER A 6 -16.98 -7.86 24.35
N ARG A 7 -17.43 -6.62 24.07
CA ARG A 7 -16.61 -5.56 23.46
C ARG A 7 -15.44 -5.11 24.33
N HIS A 8 -15.47 -5.42 25.63
CA HIS A 8 -14.41 -5.11 26.58
C HIS A 8 -13.30 -6.15 26.60
N ASN A 9 -13.45 -7.26 25.88
CA ASN A 9 -12.40 -8.25 25.74
C ASN A 9 -11.17 -7.61 25.09
N GLU A 10 -9.97 -7.88 25.60
CA GLU A 10 -8.72 -7.27 25.15
C GLU A 10 -8.44 -7.53 23.67
N LEU A 11 -8.71 -8.75 23.20
CA LEU A 11 -8.54 -9.10 21.78
C LEU A 11 -9.45 -8.28 20.87
N ILE A 12 -10.71 -8.06 21.27
CA ILE A 12 -11.67 -7.24 20.52
C ILE A 12 -11.21 -5.79 20.47
N ARG A 13 -10.75 -5.24 21.59
CA ARG A 13 -10.19 -3.88 21.65
C ARG A 13 -8.97 -3.73 20.75
N ARG A 14 -8.04 -4.71 20.78
CA ARG A 14 -6.86 -4.72 19.93
C ARG A 14 -7.23 -4.70 18.45
N PHE A 15 -8.12 -5.59 18.00
CA PHE A 15 -8.59 -5.61 16.61
C PHE A 15 -9.22 -4.30 16.20
N ARG A 16 -10.02 -3.70 17.09
CA ARG A 16 -10.63 -2.38 16.83
C ARG A 16 -9.59 -1.29 16.65
N MET A 17 -8.54 -1.26 17.48
CA MET A 17 -7.44 -0.32 17.38
C MET A 17 -6.62 -0.55 16.12
N LEU A 18 -6.27 -1.78 15.78
CA LEU A 18 -5.59 -2.11 14.52
C LEU A 18 -6.39 -1.66 13.29
N GLY A 19 -7.72 -1.68 13.36
CA GLY A 19 -8.59 -1.19 12.29
C GLY A 19 -8.65 0.34 12.17
N ALA A 20 -8.53 1.04 13.29
CA ALA A 20 -8.81 2.48 13.37
C ALA A 20 -7.56 3.37 13.39
N ASP A 21 -6.46 2.89 13.99
CA ASP A 21 -5.33 3.72 14.36
C ASP A 21 -4.03 3.27 13.68
N GLY A 22 -3.42 4.17 12.88
CA GLY A 22 -2.19 3.90 12.14
C GLY A 22 -0.95 3.86 13.04
N ASP A 23 -0.91 4.69 14.09
CA ASP A 23 0.20 4.68 15.05
C ASP A 23 0.21 3.38 15.83
N PHE A 24 -0.96 2.94 16.27
CA PHE A 24 -1.13 1.65 16.95
C PHE A 24 -0.69 0.48 16.05
N ARG A 25 -1.04 0.49 14.75
CA ARG A 25 -0.54 -0.53 13.81
C ARG A 25 0.98 -0.56 13.74
N ARG A 26 1.63 0.60 13.63
CA ARG A 26 3.09 0.73 13.56
C ARG A 26 3.77 0.26 14.85
N GLU A 27 3.23 0.66 15.99
CA GLU A 27 3.73 0.25 17.31
C GLU A 27 3.63 -1.26 17.51
N GLN A 28 2.49 -1.86 17.13
CA GLN A 28 2.28 -3.30 17.25
C GLN A 28 2.97 -4.12 16.15
N GLY A 29 3.39 -3.49 15.06
CA GLY A 29 3.91 -4.18 13.89
C GLY A 29 2.89 -5.10 13.22
N GLU A 30 1.59 -4.79 13.37
CA GLU A 30 0.48 -5.60 12.86
C GLU A 30 -0.61 -4.74 12.23
N PHE A 31 -1.36 -5.35 11.32
CA PHE A 31 -2.55 -4.76 10.73
C PHE A 31 -3.67 -5.79 10.58
N ILE A 32 -4.87 -5.37 10.20
CA ILE A 32 -5.99 -6.28 9.98
C ILE A 32 -6.40 -6.37 8.52
N GLY A 33 -6.78 -7.60 8.14
CA GLY A 33 -7.50 -7.90 6.92
C GLY A 33 -8.91 -8.41 7.22
N ALA A 34 -9.80 -8.35 6.24
CA ALA A 34 -11.15 -8.86 6.36
C ALA A 34 -11.61 -9.56 5.08
N GLY A 35 -12.33 -10.66 5.26
CA GLY A 35 -12.87 -11.49 4.21
C GLY A 35 -11.99 -12.69 3.84
N GLN A 36 -12.65 -13.78 3.46
CA GLN A 36 -11.98 -15.06 3.15
C GLN A 36 -10.95 -14.90 2.02
N LYS A 37 -11.33 -14.20 0.94
CA LYS A 37 -10.44 -14.01 -0.20
C LYS A 37 -9.11 -13.33 0.17
N LEU A 38 -9.15 -12.32 1.06
CA LEU A 38 -7.93 -11.63 1.48
C LEU A 38 -7.11 -12.53 2.43
N LEU A 39 -7.76 -13.35 3.26
CA LEU A 39 -7.10 -14.33 4.09
C LEU A 39 -6.37 -15.39 3.23
N ASP A 40 -7.03 -15.89 2.19
CA ASP A 40 -6.42 -16.85 1.25
C ASP A 40 -5.19 -16.27 0.54
N GLU A 41 -5.22 -14.97 0.19
CA GLU A 41 -4.06 -14.27 -0.39
C GLU A 41 -2.91 -14.09 0.63
N ALA A 42 -3.23 -13.82 1.90
CA ALA A 42 -2.23 -13.80 2.97
C ALA A 42 -1.54 -15.15 3.12
N GLU A 43 -2.30 -16.24 3.04
CA GLU A 43 -1.79 -17.60 3.08
C GLU A 43 -0.85 -17.92 1.93
N LYS A 44 -1.29 -17.65 0.71
CA LYS A 44 -0.50 -17.87 -0.51
C LYS A 44 0.81 -17.09 -0.48
N ALA A 45 0.78 -15.90 0.13
CA ALA A 45 1.96 -15.06 0.31
C ALA A 45 2.89 -15.52 1.44
N GLY A 46 2.51 -16.51 2.24
CA GLY A 46 3.24 -16.94 3.44
C GLY A 46 3.26 -15.86 4.53
N ALA A 47 2.23 -15.00 4.59
CA ALA A 47 2.14 -13.96 5.59
C ALA A 47 1.92 -14.54 7.00
N ASP A 48 2.53 -13.93 8.01
CA ASP A 48 2.39 -14.32 9.42
C ASP A 48 1.02 -13.86 9.97
N VAL A 49 -0.01 -14.70 9.78
CA VAL A 49 -1.35 -14.47 10.31
C VAL A 49 -1.35 -14.83 11.79
N THR A 50 -1.41 -13.83 12.65
CA THR A 50 -1.25 -13.97 14.10
C THR A 50 -2.53 -14.42 14.81
N MET A 51 -3.71 -13.99 14.30
CA MET A 51 -5.01 -14.36 14.87
C MET A 51 -6.13 -14.20 13.84
N VAL A 52 -7.11 -15.09 13.91
CA VAL A 52 -8.34 -15.00 13.11
C VAL A 52 -9.55 -14.90 14.03
N LEU A 53 -10.47 -13.99 13.73
CA LEU A 53 -11.80 -13.89 14.35
C LEU A 53 -12.84 -14.32 13.34
N GLY A 54 -13.71 -15.24 13.74
CA GLY A 54 -14.80 -15.73 12.89
C GLY A 54 -16.02 -16.08 13.71
N THR A 55 -17.16 -16.26 13.05
CA THR A 55 -18.37 -16.81 13.65
C THR A 55 -18.36 -18.34 13.70
N GLN A 56 -17.42 -18.92 12.97
CA GLN A 56 -17.15 -20.36 12.90
C GLN A 56 -15.65 -20.63 12.94
N PRO A 57 -15.20 -21.84 13.31
CA PRO A 57 -13.80 -22.20 13.28
C PRO A 57 -13.21 -22.07 11.87
N VAL A 58 -12.02 -21.48 11.80
CA VAL A 58 -11.20 -21.44 10.58
C VAL A 58 -10.12 -22.52 10.73
N SER A 59 -10.09 -23.48 9.82
CA SER A 59 -9.20 -24.64 9.91
C SER A 59 -7.72 -24.24 9.83
N GLY A 60 -6.88 -24.91 10.61
CA GLY A 60 -5.43 -24.82 10.53
C GLY A 60 -4.81 -23.55 11.13
N ARG A 61 -5.57 -22.72 11.91
CA ARG A 61 -5.10 -21.42 12.41
C ARG A 61 -5.50 -21.11 13.85
N PRO A 62 -4.73 -20.25 14.53
CA PRO A 62 -5.20 -19.63 15.75
C PRO A 62 -6.49 -18.86 15.47
N CYS A 63 -7.61 -19.40 15.90
CA CYS A 63 -8.93 -18.79 15.67
C CYS A 63 -9.64 -18.58 17.01
N ARG A 64 -10.40 -17.49 17.11
CA ARG A 64 -11.35 -17.24 18.20
C ARG A 64 -12.74 -17.03 17.61
N ILE A 65 -13.70 -17.71 18.22
CA ILE A 65 -15.10 -17.56 17.84
C ILE A 65 -15.64 -16.30 18.52
N VAL A 66 -16.30 -15.46 17.74
CA VAL A 66 -16.96 -14.23 18.20
C VAL A 66 -18.42 -14.24 17.77
N THR A 67 -19.26 -13.43 18.42
CA THR A 67 -20.63 -13.26 17.91
C THR A 67 -20.64 -12.47 16.61
N PRO A 68 -21.68 -12.61 15.76
CA PRO A 68 -21.79 -11.83 14.53
C PRO A 68 -21.70 -10.31 14.77
N GLU A 69 -22.30 -9.82 15.85
CA GLU A 69 -22.27 -8.39 16.23
C GLU A 69 -20.86 -7.90 16.60
N LEU A 70 -20.05 -8.78 17.23
CA LEU A 70 -18.65 -8.45 17.53
C LEU A 70 -17.78 -8.52 16.29
N LEU A 71 -18.03 -9.48 15.41
CA LEU A 71 -17.32 -9.56 14.13
C LEU A 71 -17.58 -8.30 13.29
N ASP A 72 -18.83 -7.86 13.18
CA ASP A 72 -19.19 -6.62 12.49
C ASP A 72 -18.58 -5.38 13.16
N TYR A 73 -18.54 -5.37 14.50
CA TYR A 73 -17.95 -4.27 15.28
C TYR A 73 -16.43 -4.08 14.99
N VAL A 74 -15.68 -5.15 14.82
CA VAL A 74 -14.23 -5.09 14.54
C VAL A 74 -13.92 -5.05 13.05
N SER A 75 -14.84 -5.47 12.20
CA SER A 75 -14.67 -5.52 10.75
C SER A 75 -14.55 -4.10 10.17
N PRO A 76 -13.56 -3.86 9.30
CA PRO A 76 -13.51 -2.64 8.51
C PRO A 76 -14.54 -2.64 7.36
N LEU A 77 -15.21 -3.76 7.14
CA LEU A 77 -16.22 -3.97 6.11
C LEU A 77 -17.60 -4.05 6.76
N LYS A 78 -18.52 -3.19 6.35
CA LYS A 78 -19.93 -3.31 6.76
C LYS A 78 -20.54 -4.60 6.22
N ASN A 79 -21.30 -5.29 7.05
CA ASN A 79 -21.99 -6.54 6.71
C ASN A 79 -21.05 -7.63 6.17
N SER A 80 -19.82 -7.69 6.64
CA SER A 80 -18.88 -8.73 6.21
C SER A 80 -19.21 -10.05 6.90
N PRO A 81 -19.34 -11.14 6.17
CA PRO A 81 -19.51 -12.47 6.78
C PRO A 81 -18.23 -12.94 7.51
N GLY A 82 -17.17 -12.18 7.47
CA GLY A 82 -15.87 -12.51 8.04
C GLY A 82 -15.01 -13.34 7.07
N PRO A 83 -13.91 -13.93 7.55
CA PRO A 83 -13.26 -13.66 8.84
C PRO A 83 -12.60 -12.27 8.89
N VAL A 84 -12.26 -11.81 10.10
CA VAL A 84 -11.34 -10.69 10.31
C VAL A 84 -10.07 -11.25 10.94
N PHE A 85 -8.92 -10.86 10.45
CA PHE A 85 -7.66 -11.45 10.89
C PHE A 85 -6.56 -10.40 11.05
N SER A 86 -5.62 -10.66 11.94
CA SER A 86 -4.43 -9.83 12.11
C SER A 86 -3.21 -10.50 11.48
N VAL A 87 -2.35 -9.67 10.90
CA VAL A 87 -1.14 -10.08 10.18
C VAL A 87 0.02 -9.22 10.64
N ARG A 88 1.17 -9.85 10.86
CA ARG A 88 2.41 -9.13 11.14
C ARG A 88 2.90 -8.38 9.91
N MET A 89 3.28 -7.12 10.09
CA MET A 89 3.93 -6.36 9.02
C MET A 89 5.29 -6.98 8.70
N ARG A 90 5.57 -7.14 7.42
CA ARG A 90 6.91 -7.53 6.99
C ARG A 90 7.86 -6.36 7.15
N PRO A 91 9.06 -6.56 7.70
CA PRO A 91 10.13 -5.57 7.59
C PRO A 91 10.41 -5.26 6.13
N ALA A 92 10.71 -4.01 5.83
CA ALA A 92 11.19 -3.65 4.50
C ALA A 92 12.45 -4.44 4.17
N ALA A 93 12.49 -5.04 2.99
CA ALA A 93 13.67 -5.77 2.55
C ALA A 93 14.81 -4.79 2.27
N GLU A 94 15.98 -5.05 2.82
CA GLU A 94 17.22 -4.36 2.45
C GLU A 94 17.66 -4.87 1.06
N SER A 95 17.10 -4.31 0.00
CA SER A 95 17.49 -4.62 -1.37
C SER A 95 17.79 -3.33 -2.13
N LYS A 96 18.72 -3.40 -3.05
CA LYS A 96 18.88 -2.32 -4.04
C LYS A 96 17.87 -2.57 -5.15
N PRO A 97 16.79 -1.80 -5.22
CA PRO A 97 15.80 -1.99 -6.26
C PRO A 97 16.37 -1.55 -7.61
N ARG A 98 15.96 -2.20 -8.66
CA ARG A 98 16.22 -1.75 -10.03
C ARG A 98 15.09 -0.86 -10.54
N ARG A 99 13.89 -1.05 -9.99
CA ARG A 99 12.70 -0.29 -10.36
C ARG A 99 11.88 0.02 -9.12
N ALA A 100 11.53 1.29 -8.98
CA ALA A 100 10.72 1.75 -7.86
C ALA A 100 9.66 2.75 -8.32
N ILE A 101 8.56 2.79 -7.60
CA ILE A 101 7.56 3.86 -7.70
C ILE A 101 7.52 4.64 -6.39
N VAL A 102 7.57 5.95 -6.47
CA VAL A 102 7.46 6.86 -5.33
C VAL A 102 6.10 7.55 -5.39
N LEU A 103 5.36 7.51 -4.32
CA LEU A 103 4.12 8.27 -4.16
C LEU A 103 4.36 9.42 -3.20
N GLU A 104 4.11 10.65 -3.62
CA GLU A 104 4.21 11.81 -2.75
C GLU A 104 2.83 12.38 -2.43
N ASN A 105 2.49 12.43 -1.12
CA ASN A 105 1.24 13.01 -0.62
C ASN A 105 -0.04 12.41 -1.23
N VAL A 106 -0.02 11.15 -1.64
CA VAL A 106 -1.20 10.44 -2.17
C VAL A 106 -2.08 9.99 -1.00
N GLN A 107 -3.13 10.75 -0.73
CA GLN A 107 -3.96 10.62 0.46
C GLN A 107 -5.11 9.63 0.34
N ASP A 108 -5.53 9.25 -0.86
CA ASP A 108 -6.57 8.22 -1.02
C ASP A 108 -6.00 6.81 -0.83
N PRO A 109 -6.46 6.08 0.19
CA PRO A 109 -5.97 4.72 0.44
C PRO A 109 -6.35 3.71 -0.67
N GLY A 110 -7.38 4.03 -1.48
CA GLY A 110 -7.71 3.25 -2.67
C GLY A 110 -6.65 3.36 -3.74
N ASN A 111 -6.12 4.58 -3.96
CA ASN A 111 -5.01 4.82 -4.90
C ASN A 111 -3.74 4.14 -4.43
N VAL A 112 -3.37 4.28 -3.14
CA VAL A 112 -2.20 3.58 -2.58
C VAL A 112 -2.33 2.07 -2.75
N GLY A 113 -3.46 1.47 -2.38
CA GLY A 113 -3.69 0.03 -2.55
C GLY A 113 -3.67 -0.42 -4.02
N THR A 114 -4.19 0.39 -4.93
CA THR A 114 -4.14 0.12 -6.38
C THR A 114 -2.71 0.14 -6.91
N VAL A 115 -1.89 1.10 -6.46
CA VAL A 115 -0.46 1.15 -6.83
C VAL A 115 0.27 -0.06 -6.31
N LEU A 116 0.06 -0.47 -5.05
CA LEU A 116 0.65 -1.71 -4.51
C LEU A 116 0.32 -2.93 -5.37
N ARG A 117 -0.95 -3.08 -5.74
CA ARG A 117 -1.42 -4.16 -6.59
C ARG A 117 -0.76 -4.14 -7.97
N THR A 118 -0.62 -2.96 -8.56
CA THR A 118 -0.01 -2.81 -9.89
C THR A 118 1.49 -3.07 -9.84
N ALA A 119 2.18 -2.57 -8.80
CA ALA A 119 3.60 -2.81 -8.58
C ALA A 119 3.91 -4.31 -8.44
N ASP A 120 3.12 -5.03 -7.61
CA ASP A 120 3.23 -6.48 -7.44
C ASP A 120 3.01 -7.22 -8.77
N ALA A 121 1.98 -6.83 -9.53
CA ALA A 121 1.65 -7.47 -10.80
C ALA A 121 2.69 -7.25 -11.90
N LEU A 122 3.36 -6.10 -11.90
CA LEU A 122 4.36 -5.73 -12.90
C LEU A 122 5.80 -6.04 -12.46
N GLY A 123 6.01 -6.53 -11.24
CA GLY A 123 7.35 -6.83 -10.72
C GLY A 123 8.18 -5.58 -10.43
N VAL A 124 7.53 -4.45 -10.08
CA VAL A 124 8.21 -3.28 -9.53
C VAL A 124 8.61 -3.60 -8.09
N GLU A 125 9.89 -3.48 -7.78
CA GLU A 125 10.48 -4.10 -6.60
C GLU A 125 10.24 -3.31 -5.31
N LEU A 126 10.01 -1.99 -5.42
CA LEU A 126 9.84 -1.11 -4.27
C LEU A 126 8.75 -0.06 -4.51
N VAL A 127 7.88 0.11 -3.52
CA VAL A 127 6.95 1.24 -3.43
C VAL A 127 7.39 2.13 -2.26
N VAL A 128 7.69 3.39 -2.55
CA VAL A 128 8.07 4.38 -1.54
C VAL A 128 6.91 5.33 -1.33
N LEU A 129 6.50 5.50 -0.09
CA LEU A 129 5.51 6.49 0.32
C LEU A 129 6.23 7.67 0.95
N CYS A 130 6.06 8.85 0.38
CA CYS A 130 6.74 10.07 0.80
C CYS A 130 5.72 11.10 1.28
N GLY A 131 6.01 11.77 2.39
CA GLY A 131 5.12 12.78 2.96
C GLY A 131 3.80 12.21 3.50
N ALA A 132 2.70 12.94 3.28
CA ALA A 132 1.38 12.60 3.83
C ALA A 132 0.60 11.60 2.94
N CYS A 133 1.18 10.44 2.69
CA CYS A 133 0.47 9.35 2.02
C CYS A 133 -0.49 8.63 2.96
N ALA A 134 -1.53 8.02 2.38
CA ALA A 134 -2.38 7.08 3.13
C ALA A 134 -1.57 5.86 3.58
N ASP A 135 -1.93 5.34 4.77
CA ASP A 135 -1.29 4.17 5.34
C ASP A 135 -1.55 2.92 4.46
N PRO A 136 -0.51 2.26 3.92
CA PRO A 136 -0.63 1.10 3.05
C PRO A 136 -1.22 -0.11 3.79
N PHE A 137 -1.06 -0.16 5.13
CA PHE A 137 -1.58 -1.21 6.00
C PHE A 137 -2.95 -0.86 6.60
N GLY A 138 -3.48 0.32 6.28
CA GLY A 138 -4.85 0.68 6.62
C GLY A 138 -5.86 -0.23 5.90
N PRO A 139 -7.00 -0.58 6.53
CA PRO A 139 -7.93 -1.59 6.00
C PRO A 139 -8.42 -1.30 4.57
N LYS A 140 -8.59 -0.02 4.21
CA LYS A 140 -9.05 0.37 2.87
C LYS A 140 -7.95 0.14 1.82
N ALA A 141 -6.69 0.47 2.13
CA ALA A 141 -5.54 0.24 1.25
C ALA A 141 -5.23 -1.27 1.13
N ALA A 142 -5.18 -1.98 2.26
CA ALA A 142 -4.96 -3.42 2.28
C ALA A 142 -6.00 -4.18 1.43
N ARG A 143 -7.28 -3.78 1.51
CA ARG A 143 -8.34 -4.34 0.67
C ARG A 143 -8.14 -4.02 -0.81
N ALA A 144 -7.83 -2.76 -1.14
CA ALA A 144 -7.63 -2.32 -2.52
C ALA A 144 -6.41 -2.99 -3.16
N SER A 145 -5.41 -3.36 -2.36
CA SER A 145 -4.20 -4.05 -2.83
C SER A 145 -4.46 -5.49 -3.30
N MET A 146 -5.64 -6.08 -2.98
CA MET A 146 -5.99 -7.45 -3.35
C MET A 146 -4.93 -8.49 -2.98
N GLY A 147 -4.27 -8.30 -1.82
CA GLY A 147 -3.23 -9.19 -1.31
C GLY A 147 -1.79 -8.79 -1.64
N ALA A 148 -1.57 -7.80 -2.52
CA ALA A 148 -0.23 -7.32 -2.81
C ALA A 148 0.49 -6.74 -1.57
N VAL A 149 -0.25 -6.20 -0.60
CA VAL A 149 0.28 -5.71 0.68
C VAL A 149 1.07 -6.77 1.46
N PHE A 150 0.83 -8.05 1.21
CA PHE A 150 1.55 -9.15 1.86
C PHE A 150 2.87 -9.51 1.15
N ARG A 151 3.05 -9.08 -0.09
CA ARG A 151 4.20 -9.45 -0.95
C ARG A 151 5.10 -8.27 -1.28
N GLN A 152 4.48 -7.12 -1.53
CA GLN A 152 5.18 -5.92 -2.00
C GLN A 152 6.10 -5.35 -0.93
N ASN A 153 7.29 -4.92 -1.33
CA ASN A 153 8.18 -4.15 -0.47
C ASN A 153 7.71 -2.70 -0.45
N VAL A 154 7.33 -2.22 0.74
CA VAL A 154 6.78 -0.87 0.94
C VAL A 154 7.54 -0.19 2.06
N VAL A 155 8.00 1.04 1.81
CA VAL A 155 8.64 1.88 2.81
C VAL A 155 7.98 3.25 2.87
N SER A 156 7.91 3.83 4.06
CA SER A 156 7.48 5.22 4.25
C SER A 156 8.66 6.01 4.74
N VAL A 157 9.01 7.08 4.02
CA VAL A 157 10.16 7.93 4.35
C VAL A 157 9.80 9.41 4.14
N PRO A 158 10.44 10.32 4.85
CA PRO A 158 10.40 11.74 4.49
C PRO A 158 11.19 11.99 3.20
N VAL A 159 11.06 13.17 2.60
CA VAL A 159 11.72 13.52 1.32
C VAL A 159 13.24 13.35 1.40
N GLU A 160 13.85 13.69 2.54
CA GLU A 160 15.29 13.56 2.79
C GLU A 160 15.77 12.09 2.82
N GLY A 161 14.86 11.16 3.10
CA GLY A 161 15.14 9.73 3.16
C GLY A 161 15.11 9.02 1.81
N LEU A 162 14.65 9.69 0.75
CA LEU A 162 14.43 9.09 -0.57
C LEU A 162 15.70 8.49 -1.18
N GLU A 163 16.81 9.21 -1.16
CA GLU A 163 18.08 8.73 -1.73
C GLU A 163 18.52 7.41 -1.10
N ARG A 164 18.43 7.31 0.22
CA ARG A 164 18.75 6.08 0.95
C ARG A 164 17.77 4.96 0.62
N ALA A 165 16.47 5.25 0.58
CA ALA A 165 15.44 4.25 0.28
C ALA A 165 15.59 3.70 -1.14
N LEU A 166 15.97 4.54 -2.09
CA LEU A 166 16.17 4.17 -3.49
C LEU A 166 17.53 3.51 -3.77
N GLY A 167 18.47 3.55 -2.80
CA GLY A 167 19.78 2.90 -2.94
C GLY A 167 20.65 3.47 -4.08
N GLY A 168 20.46 4.76 -4.41
CA GLY A 168 21.16 5.44 -5.51
C GLY A 168 20.51 5.29 -6.88
N LEU A 169 19.30 4.71 -6.95
CA LEU A 169 18.52 4.62 -8.18
C LEU A 169 18.09 6.03 -8.64
N PRO A 170 18.35 6.44 -9.90
CA PRO A 170 17.93 7.75 -10.40
C PRO A 170 16.40 7.93 -10.29
N LEU A 171 15.97 9.05 -9.70
CA LEU A 171 14.56 9.40 -9.52
C LEU A 171 14.13 10.36 -10.62
N TYR A 172 13.01 10.07 -11.29
CA TYR A 172 12.35 10.96 -12.24
C TYR A 172 10.98 11.39 -11.69
N GLY A 173 10.68 12.69 -11.76
CA GLY A 173 9.39 13.23 -11.33
C GLY A 173 8.38 13.22 -12.48
N ALA A 174 7.21 12.58 -12.31
CA ALA A 174 6.11 12.73 -13.25
C ALA A 174 5.44 14.11 -13.07
N ALA A 175 5.63 15.00 -14.03
CA ALA A 175 5.18 16.38 -13.93
C ALA A 175 4.70 16.92 -15.28
N LEU A 176 3.71 17.81 -15.24
CA LEU A 176 3.24 18.59 -16.41
C LEU A 176 4.12 19.84 -16.54
N SER A 177 5.30 19.67 -17.10
CA SER A 177 6.30 20.72 -17.25
C SER A 177 6.86 20.76 -18.66
N PRO A 178 7.15 21.96 -19.22
CA PRO A 178 7.83 22.05 -20.52
C PRO A 178 9.20 21.38 -20.56
N ALA A 179 9.84 21.20 -19.41
CA ALA A 179 11.13 20.51 -19.27
C ALA A 179 11.00 18.99 -19.19
N ALA A 180 9.79 18.46 -19.05
CA ALA A 180 9.57 17.02 -18.92
C ALA A 180 9.72 16.31 -20.27
N GLN A 181 10.50 15.23 -20.28
CA GLN A 181 10.63 14.36 -21.44
C GLN A 181 9.54 13.29 -21.46
N ASP A 182 9.22 12.77 -22.62
CA ASP A 182 8.27 11.67 -22.76
C ASP A 182 8.74 10.45 -21.94
N ILE A 183 7.86 9.88 -21.09
CA ILE A 183 8.17 8.73 -20.24
C ILE A 183 8.74 7.55 -21.03
N ARG A 184 8.34 7.39 -22.30
CA ARG A 184 8.82 6.32 -23.19
C ARG A 184 10.31 6.42 -23.51
N THR A 185 10.93 7.59 -23.34
CA THR A 185 12.37 7.79 -23.55
C THR A 185 13.25 7.23 -22.45
N VAL A 186 12.66 6.92 -21.29
CA VAL A 186 13.32 6.32 -20.13
C VAL A 186 12.91 4.85 -19.89
N SER A 187 12.11 4.28 -20.79
CA SER A 187 11.64 2.90 -20.73
C SER A 187 12.79 1.90 -20.65
N GLY A 188 12.61 0.82 -19.88
CA GLY A 188 13.59 -0.26 -19.71
C GLY A 188 14.84 0.09 -18.91
N ARG A 189 14.94 1.29 -18.34
CA ARG A 189 16.05 1.71 -17.49
C ARG A 189 15.84 1.32 -16.04
N ASP A 190 16.94 1.15 -15.31
CA ASP A 190 16.92 1.01 -13.86
C ASP A 190 16.73 2.39 -13.23
N ILE A 191 15.48 2.76 -12.94
CA ILE A 191 15.10 4.07 -12.40
C ILE A 191 13.90 3.96 -11.44
N ALA A 192 13.70 5.02 -10.65
CA ALA A 192 12.48 5.29 -9.92
C ALA A 192 11.67 6.39 -10.62
N VAL A 193 10.34 6.31 -10.53
CA VAL A 193 9.46 7.42 -10.95
C VAL A 193 8.61 7.86 -9.75
N ALA A 194 8.54 9.18 -9.53
CA ALA A 194 7.67 9.77 -8.52
C ALA A 194 6.37 10.26 -9.16
N VAL A 195 5.25 9.97 -8.47
CA VAL A 195 3.91 10.46 -8.80
C VAL A 195 3.37 11.20 -7.59
N GLY A 196 2.90 12.41 -7.81
CA GLY A 196 2.40 13.29 -6.76
C GLY A 196 0.90 13.18 -6.51
N ASN A 197 0.44 14.07 -5.62
CA ASN A 197 -0.98 14.26 -5.33
C ASN A 197 -1.76 14.72 -6.58
N GLU A 198 -3.01 14.28 -6.71
CA GLU A 198 -3.88 14.53 -7.88
C GLU A 198 -4.12 16.02 -8.14
N GLY A 199 -4.18 16.85 -7.11
CA GLY A 199 -4.48 18.28 -7.22
C GLY A 199 -3.27 19.19 -7.23
N ARG A 200 -2.16 18.77 -6.59
CA ARG A 200 -0.96 19.61 -6.38
C ARG A 200 0.26 19.13 -7.13
N GLY A 201 0.23 17.90 -7.63
CA GLY A 201 1.40 17.25 -8.23
C GLY A 201 2.50 16.96 -7.21
N LEU A 202 3.73 16.95 -7.67
CA LEU A 202 4.93 16.80 -6.86
C LEU A 202 5.34 18.15 -6.26
N THR A 203 5.91 18.13 -5.05
CA THR A 203 6.47 19.33 -4.41
C THR A 203 7.76 19.77 -5.11
N ALA A 204 8.09 21.07 -5.01
CA ALA A 204 9.36 21.61 -5.51
C ALA A 204 10.56 20.89 -4.85
N GLU A 205 10.46 20.62 -3.57
CA GLU A 205 11.50 19.91 -2.80
C GLU A 205 11.80 18.52 -3.37
N LEU A 206 10.77 17.74 -3.72
CA LEU A 206 10.98 16.43 -4.34
C LEU A 206 11.51 16.57 -5.76
N LEU A 207 11.00 17.54 -6.54
CA LEU A 207 11.45 17.77 -7.92
C LEU A 207 12.92 18.16 -7.99
N GLU A 208 13.45 18.91 -7.02
CA GLU A 208 14.88 19.26 -6.91
C GLU A 208 15.78 18.05 -6.67
N ARG A 209 15.23 16.95 -6.15
CA ARG A 209 15.95 15.68 -5.95
C ARG A 209 15.89 14.75 -7.16
N CYS A 210 15.08 15.10 -8.16
CA CYS A 210 14.94 14.30 -9.35
C CYS A 210 16.11 14.53 -10.34
N ALA A 211 16.57 13.45 -10.94
CA ALA A 211 17.55 13.50 -12.05
C ALA A 211 16.93 14.10 -13.33
N GLY A 212 15.60 14.16 -13.41
CA GLY A 212 14.85 14.73 -14.50
C GLY A 212 13.35 14.65 -14.28
N GLN A 213 12.59 15.17 -15.22
CA GLN A 213 11.14 15.12 -15.21
C GLN A 213 10.64 14.33 -16.41
N VAL A 214 9.55 13.58 -16.21
CA VAL A 214 8.89 12.81 -17.27
C VAL A 214 7.43 13.18 -17.37
N ILE A 215 6.88 13.07 -18.56
CA ILE A 215 5.46 13.31 -18.84
C ILE A 215 4.84 12.10 -19.53
N ILE A 216 3.64 11.74 -19.09
CA ILE A 216 2.76 10.84 -19.82
C ILE A 216 2.07 11.67 -20.89
N PRO A 217 2.30 11.42 -22.20
CA PRO A 217 1.65 12.21 -23.25
C PRO A 217 0.13 12.12 -23.17
N MET A 218 -0.52 13.27 -23.09
CA MET A 218 -1.98 13.40 -23.02
C MET A 218 -2.48 14.40 -24.05
N ARG A 219 -3.79 14.39 -24.31
CA ARG A 219 -4.42 15.43 -25.11
C ARG A 219 -4.38 16.78 -24.38
N PRO A 220 -4.23 17.92 -25.08
CA PRO A 220 -4.12 19.24 -24.46
C PRO A 220 -5.27 19.63 -23.52
N GLN A 221 -6.45 19.02 -23.70
CA GLN A 221 -7.64 19.28 -22.89
C GLN A 221 -7.67 18.49 -21.57
N ALA A 222 -6.80 17.51 -21.42
CA ALA A 222 -6.71 16.71 -20.18
C ALA A 222 -5.84 17.44 -19.15
N GLU A 223 -6.42 17.76 -18.00
CA GLU A 223 -5.71 18.46 -16.93
C GLU A 223 -4.79 17.53 -16.14
N SER A 224 -5.24 16.32 -15.85
CA SER A 224 -4.48 15.32 -15.07
C SER A 224 -5.05 13.91 -15.22
N LEU A 225 -4.32 12.93 -14.72
CA LEU A 225 -4.78 11.56 -14.50
C LEU A 225 -4.93 11.30 -12.99
N ASN A 226 -5.80 10.36 -12.64
CA ASN A 226 -5.81 9.80 -11.30
C ASN A 226 -4.41 9.27 -10.93
N ALA A 227 -3.95 9.50 -9.69
CA ALA A 227 -2.60 9.14 -9.26
C ALA A 227 -2.26 7.66 -9.45
N ALA A 228 -3.20 6.75 -9.17
CA ALA A 228 -2.97 5.32 -9.37
C ALA A 228 -2.88 4.96 -10.86
N VAL A 229 -3.63 5.65 -11.73
CA VAL A 229 -3.55 5.46 -13.18
C VAL A 229 -2.23 5.99 -13.71
N ALA A 230 -1.81 7.18 -13.30
CA ALA A 230 -0.50 7.75 -13.67
C ALA A 230 0.65 6.82 -13.22
N ALA A 231 0.61 6.37 -11.97
CA ALA A 231 1.60 5.42 -11.44
C ALA A 231 1.60 4.10 -12.23
N ALA A 232 0.44 3.57 -12.63
CA ALA A 232 0.35 2.34 -13.42
C ALA A 232 0.99 2.50 -14.80
N LEU A 233 0.76 3.61 -15.49
CA LEU A 233 1.38 3.90 -16.77
C LEU A 233 2.89 4.09 -16.65
N CYS A 234 3.35 4.79 -15.60
CA CYS A 234 4.78 4.90 -15.32
C CYS A 234 5.41 3.53 -15.07
N MET A 235 4.82 2.72 -14.19
CA MET A 235 5.32 1.37 -13.90
C MET A 235 5.34 0.47 -15.12
N TRP A 236 4.34 0.56 -15.99
CA TRP A 236 4.32 -0.17 -17.26
C TRP A 236 5.53 0.17 -18.14
N GLU A 237 5.84 1.47 -18.28
CA GLU A 237 7.01 1.89 -19.07
C GLU A 237 8.34 1.52 -18.40
N LEU A 238 8.40 1.42 -17.05
CA LEU A 238 9.59 0.96 -16.34
C LEU A 238 9.93 -0.51 -16.61
N VAL A 239 8.94 -1.36 -16.83
CA VAL A 239 9.14 -2.82 -16.97
C VAL A 239 9.17 -3.28 -18.42
N ARG A 240 8.77 -2.42 -19.35
CA ARG A 240 8.75 -2.67 -20.77
C ARG A 240 10.16 -2.56 -21.38
#